data_e508e20161419e0dee844409051e8c3a
#
_entry.id   e508e20161419e0dee844409051e8c3a
#
_cell.length_a   1.000
_cell.length_b   1.000
_cell.length_c   1.000
_cell.angle_alpha   90.00
_cell.angle_beta   90.00
_cell.angle_gamma   90.00
#
_symmetry.space_group_name_H-M   'P 1'
#
loop_
_entity.id
_entity.type
_entity.pdbx_description
1 polymer ?
#
loop_
_entity_poly.entity_id
_entity_poly.type
_entity_poly.pdbx_seq_one_letter_code
_entity_poly.pdbx_strand_id
1 'polypeptide(L)'
;TQKDLEEALESAKNGFKIWKNTSVQKRAEILQKTADLIEERSERIARIITLEQGKPLRESQGELLRTVETFRWNAENAIENIEKRSILRQTGLRQSVRVEPVGVSLGLTPWNFPAFLPARKLAPALAAGCSMILKASEETPGTAVSLVRALSDAGLPEGVVNLVFGVPAEIVKNI
;
A
#
# COMPACT_ATOMS: atom_id res chain seq x y z
N THR A 1 0.52 15.26 15.79
CA THR A 1 1.01 16.65 15.75
C THR A 1 1.57 16.99 14.38
N GLN A 2 1.81 18.28 14.08
CA GLN A 2 2.46 18.70 12.84
C GLN A 2 3.85 18.10 12.70
N LYS A 3 4.59 18.00 13.78
CA LYS A 3 5.92 17.37 13.81
C LYS A 3 5.88 15.92 13.35
N ASP A 4 4.89 15.14 13.80
CA ASP A 4 4.76 13.73 13.37
C ASP A 4 4.49 13.61 11.87
N LEU A 5 3.76 14.57 11.28
CA LEU A 5 3.51 14.60 9.82
C LEU A 5 4.76 14.97 9.04
N GLU A 6 5.55 15.92 9.52
CA GLU A 6 6.84 16.29 8.93
C GLU A 6 7.82 15.11 8.98
N GLU A 7 7.88 14.39 10.11
CA GLU A 7 8.68 13.16 10.28
C GLU A 7 8.20 12.05 9.32
N ALA A 8 6.90 11.86 9.20
CA ALA A 8 6.32 10.87 8.27
C ALA A 8 6.63 11.21 6.80
N LEU A 9 6.58 12.50 6.44
CA LEU A 9 6.91 12.96 5.09
C LEU A 9 8.40 12.74 4.76
N GLU A 10 9.29 13.09 5.70
CA GLU A 10 10.73 12.88 5.50
C GLU A 10 11.07 11.38 5.45
N SER A 11 10.46 10.57 6.30
CA SER A 11 10.56 9.12 6.27
C SER A 11 10.09 8.56 4.92
N ALA A 12 8.94 9.03 4.42
CA ALA A 12 8.41 8.60 3.12
C ALA A 12 9.31 8.99 1.94
N LYS A 13 9.94 10.18 1.98
CA LYS A 13 10.92 10.60 0.98
C LYS A 13 12.16 9.70 0.97
N ASN A 14 12.64 9.31 2.14
CA ASN A 14 13.79 8.41 2.27
C ASN A 14 13.42 6.99 1.82
N GLY A 15 12.28 6.47 2.24
CA GLY A 15 11.74 5.19 1.76
C GLY A 15 11.55 5.17 0.25
N PHE A 16 11.09 6.27 -0.35
CA PHE A 16 10.96 6.37 -1.81
C PHE A 16 12.29 6.23 -2.54
N LYS A 17 13.38 6.82 -2.04
CA LYS A 17 14.71 6.69 -2.65
C LYS A 17 15.16 5.22 -2.76
N ILE A 18 14.82 4.42 -1.76
CA ILE A 18 15.11 2.98 -1.72
C ILE A 18 14.16 2.23 -2.66
N TRP A 19 12.85 2.47 -2.50
CA TRP A 19 11.80 1.68 -3.14
C TRP A 19 11.74 1.85 -4.65
N LYS A 20 11.92 3.06 -5.18
CA LYS A 20 11.98 3.31 -6.63
C LYS A 20 13.11 2.55 -7.34
N ASN A 21 14.20 2.26 -6.62
CA ASN A 21 15.34 1.51 -7.14
C ASN A 21 15.24 0.00 -6.89
N THR A 22 14.22 -0.45 -6.14
CA THR A 22 13.93 -1.87 -5.92
C THR A 22 13.31 -2.46 -7.19
N SER A 23 13.81 -3.61 -7.65
CA SER A 23 13.30 -4.25 -8.87
C SER A 23 11.80 -4.56 -8.76
N VAL A 24 11.11 -4.57 -9.90
CA VAL A 24 9.67 -4.91 -9.96
C VAL A 24 9.41 -6.29 -9.38
N GLN A 25 10.29 -7.26 -9.68
CA GLN A 25 10.22 -8.62 -9.16
C GLN A 25 10.29 -8.64 -7.63
N LYS A 26 11.23 -7.88 -7.05
CA LYS A 26 11.37 -7.83 -5.59
C LYS A 26 10.16 -7.14 -4.91
N ARG A 27 9.60 -6.11 -5.54
CA ARG A 27 8.36 -5.50 -5.07
C ARG A 27 7.20 -6.48 -5.11
N ALA A 28 7.06 -7.24 -6.21
CA ALA A 28 6.05 -8.27 -6.36
C ALA A 28 6.17 -9.38 -5.30
N GLU A 29 7.39 -9.87 -5.03
CA GLU A 29 7.65 -10.85 -3.96
C GLU A 29 7.18 -10.35 -2.59
N ILE A 30 7.46 -9.09 -2.25
CA ILE A 30 7.06 -8.51 -0.97
C ILE A 30 5.53 -8.37 -0.89
N LEU A 31 4.87 -7.94 -1.97
CA LEU A 31 3.41 -7.86 -2.01
C LEU A 31 2.75 -9.23 -1.91
N GLN A 32 3.30 -10.26 -2.58
CA GLN A 32 2.81 -11.63 -2.48
C GLN A 32 2.95 -12.15 -1.05
N LYS A 33 4.12 -11.98 -0.45
CA LYS A 33 4.35 -12.38 0.95
C LYS A 33 3.45 -11.62 1.93
N THR A 34 3.16 -10.35 1.64
CA THR A 34 2.20 -9.57 2.43
C THR A 34 0.80 -10.19 2.38
N ALA A 35 0.35 -10.60 1.19
CA ALA A 35 -0.92 -11.29 1.01
C ALA A 35 -0.98 -12.59 1.83
N ASP A 36 0.08 -13.40 1.78
CA ASP A 36 0.18 -14.66 2.51
C ASP A 36 0.14 -14.44 4.04
N LEU A 37 0.83 -13.41 4.55
CA LEU A 37 0.81 -13.04 5.97
C LEU A 37 -0.57 -12.51 6.42
N ILE A 38 -1.27 -11.76 5.58
CA ILE A 38 -2.64 -11.32 5.87
C ILE A 38 -3.59 -12.51 5.91
N GLU A 39 -3.46 -13.45 4.98
CA GLU A 39 -4.26 -14.67 4.93
C GLU A 39 -4.01 -15.57 6.15
N GLU A 40 -2.75 -15.80 6.51
CA GLU A 40 -2.36 -16.55 7.73
C GLU A 40 -2.97 -15.93 9.00
N ARG A 41 -3.02 -14.59 9.06
CA ARG A 41 -3.53 -13.84 10.21
C ARG A 41 -5.00 -13.48 10.09
N SER A 42 -5.71 -13.99 9.08
CA SER A 42 -7.05 -13.53 8.70
C SER A 42 -8.08 -13.67 9.81
N GLU A 43 -8.07 -14.75 10.59
CA GLU A 43 -9.01 -14.93 11.70
C GLU A 43 -8.85 -13.84 12.76
N ARG A 44 -7.60 -13.52 13.13
CA ARG A 44 -7.30 -12.48 14.11
C ARG A 44 -7.70 -11.10 13.58
N ILE A 45 -7.35 -10.79 12.34
CA ILE A 45 -7.63 -9.47 11.74
C ILE A 45 -9.15 -9.31 11.54
N ALA A 46 -9.88 -10.34 11.13
CA ALA A 46 -11.34 -10.30 11.00
C ALA A 46 -12.03 -9.98 12.33
N ARG A 47 -11.55 -10.54 13.44
CA ARG A 47 -12.06 -10.21 14.78
C ARG A 47 -11.81 -8.74 15.15
N ILE A 48 -10.62 -8.21 14.80
CA ILE A 48 -10.30 -6.79 15.00
C ILE A 48 -11.27 -5.92 14.20
N ILE A 49 -11.49 -6.20 12.91
CA ILE A 49 -12.43 -5.47 12.06
C ILE A 49 -13.85 -5.48 12.68
N THR A 50 -14.32 -6.64 13.13
CA THR A 50 -15.63 -6.77 13.75
C THR A 50 -15.74 -5.94 15.03
N LEU A 51 -14.70 -5.92 15.86
CA LEU A 51 -14.69 -5.17 17.12
C LEU A 51 -14.63 -3.65 16.90
N GLU A 52 -13.87 -3.20 15.91
CA GLU A 52 -13.70 -1.77 15.63
C GLU A 52 -14.87 -1.19 14.82
N GLN A 53 -15.32 -1.91 13.79
CA GLN A 53 -16.28 -1.39 12.82
C GLN A 53 -17.73 -1.83 13.11
N GLY A 54 -17.92 -2.94 13.82
CA GLY A 54 -19.24 -3.44 14.20
C GLY A 54 -19.91 -4.35 13.15
N LYS A 55 -19.27 -4.65 12.03
CA LYS A 55 -19.83 -5.58 11.02
C LYS A 55 -19.76 -7.04 11.50
N PRO A 56 -20.65 -7.93 11.01
CA PRO A 56 -20.60 -9.34 11.30
C PRO A 56 -19.26 -9.97 10.94
N LEU A 57 -18.78 -10.95 11.73
CA LEU A 57 -17.50 -11.60 11.50
C LEU A 57 -17.37 -12.20 10.08
N ARG A 58 -18.46 -12.77 9.54
CA ARG A 58 -18.49 -13.31 8.18
C ARG A 58 -18.20 -12.24 7.12
N GLU A 59 -18.66 -11.00 7.33
CA GLU A 59 -18.40 -9.89 6.42
C GLU A 59 -16.96 -9.40 6.54
N SER A 60 -16.42 -9.39 7.76
CA SER A 60 -15.00 -9.08 8.00
C SER A 60 -14.08 -10.10 7.34
N GLN A 61 -14.43 -11.39 7.38
CA GLN A 61 -13.70 -12.44 6.66
C GLN A 61 -13.76 -12.25 5.14
N GLY A 62 -14.95 -11.92 4.60
CA GLY A 62 -15.10 -11.61 3.17
C GLY A 62 -14.34 -10.36 2.74
N GLU A 63 -14.21 -9.36 3.61
CA GLU A 63 -13.37 -8.19 3.36
C GLU A 63 -11.88 -8.55 3.27
N LEU A 64 -11.40 -9.39 4.17
CA LEU A 64 -10.00 -9.84 4.17
C LEU A 64 -9.65 -10.67 2.95
N LEU A 65 -10.56 -11.52 2.49
CA LEU A 65 -10.36 -12.27 1.25
C LEU A 65 -10.08 -11.31 0.07
N ARG A 66 -10.91 -10.27 -0.09
CA ARG A 66 -10.69 -9.24 -1.12
C ARG A 66 -9.41 -8.44 -0.91
N THR A 67 -9.01 -8.24 0.34
CA THR A 67 -7.76 -7.57 0.70
C THR A 67 -6.56 -8.37 0.22
N VAL A 68 -6.53 -9.67 0.49
CA VAL A 68 -5.51 -10.63 0.03
C VAL A 68 -5.46 -10.67 -1.50
N GLU A 69 -6.60 -10.82 -2.16
CA GLU A 69 -6.72 -10.80 -3.62
C GLU A 69 -6.16 -9.51 -4.23
N THR A 70 -6.40 -8.36 -3.58
CA THR A 70 -5.87 -7.07 -4.05
C THR A 70 -4.34 -7.04 -4.04
N PHE A 71 -3.70 -7.53 -2.99
CA PHE A 71 -2.24 -7.59 -2.93
C PHE A 71 -1.68 -8.58 -3.97
N ARG A 72 -2.27 -9.77 -4.09
CA ARG A 72 -1.86 -10.79 -5.09
C ARG A 72 -1.99 -10.27 -6.51
N TRP A 73 -3.14 -9.69 -6.84
CA TRP A 73 -3.38 -9.13 -8.18
C TRP A 73 -2.34 -8.06 -8.55
N ASN A 74 -2.03 -7.14 -7.63
CA ASN A 74 -1.04 -6.11 -7.89
C ASN A 74 0.38 -6.67 -7.97
N ALA A 75 0.72 -7.72 -7.22
CA ALA A 75 2.00 -8.40 -7.32
C ALA A 75 2.20 -9.04 -8.71
N GLU A 76 1.20 -9.75 -9.20
CA GLU A 76 1.22 -10.42 -10.50
C GLU A 76 1.27 -9.41 -11.66
N ASN A 77 0.41 -8.39 -11.62
CA ASN A 77 0.27 -7.44 -12.71
C ASN A 77 1.35 -6.35 -12.74
N ALA A 78 2.10 -6.15 -11.64
CA ALA A 78 3.20 -5.19 -11.61
C ALA A 78 4.27 -5.51 -12.66
N ILE A 79 4.61 -6.78 -12.81
CA ILE A 79 5.66 -7.25 -13.72
C ILE A 79 5.28 -6.96 -15.19
N GLU A 80 4.04 -7.22 -15.55
CA GLU A 80 3.57 -7.05 -16.96
C GLU A 80 3.40 -5.58 -17.35
N ASN A 81 2.97 -4.73 -16.42
CA ASN A 81 2.54 -3.37 -16.75
C ASN A 81 3.61 -2.28 -16.58
N ILE A 82 4.71 -2.59 -15.89
CA ILE A 82 5.79 -1.63 -15.61
C ILE A 82 6.99 -1.82 -16.56
N GLU A 83 6.98 -2.86 -17.39
CA GLU A 83 8.05 -3.11 -18.33
C GLU A 83 8.12 -2.06 -19.44
N LYS A 84 9.37 -1.76 -19.83
CA LYS A 84 9.68 -0.82 -20.89
C LYS A 84 9.10 -1.29 -22.23
N ARG A 85 8.17 -0.54 -22.79
CA ARG A 85 7.65 -0.79 -24.15
C ARG A 85 8.51 -0.09 -25.18
N SER A 86 9.07 -0.86 -26.12
CA SER A 86 9.79 -0.33 -27.28
C SER A 86 8.92 -0.40 -28.51
N ILE A 87 8.76 0.72 -29.21
CA ILE A 87 8.02 0.80 -30.46
C ILE A 87 9.02 1.05 -31.59
N LEU A 88 9.12 0.10 -32.53
CA LEU A 88 9.92 0.29 -33.75
C LEU A 88 9.06 0.99 -34.79
N ARG A 89 9.48 2.16 -35.25
CA ARG A 89 8.81 2.86 -36.37
C ARG A 89 9.53 2.59 -37.69
N GLN A 90 8.77 2.60 -38.80
CA GLN A 90 9.27 2.36 -40.17
C GLN A 90 10.41 3.31 -40.58
N THR A 91 10.59 4.42 -39.92
CA THR A 91 11.62 5.46 -40.16
C THR A 91 12.99 5.15 -39.56
N GLY A 92 13.20 3.95 -38.97
CA GLY A 92 14.43 3.63 -38.23
C GLY A 92 14.55 4.29 -36.87
N LEU A 93 13.56 5.06 -36.45
CA LEU A 93 13.51 5.73 -35.15
C LEU A 93 13.08 4.73 -34.07
N ARG A 94 13.91 4.58 -33.01
CA ARG A 94 13.54 3.80 -31.82
C ARG A 94 12.88 4.73 -30.82
N GLN A 95 11.61 4.46 -30.51
CA GLN A 95 10.90 5.11 -29.42
C GLN A 95 10.73 4.12 -28.27
N SER A 96 10.92 4.59 -27.05
CA SER A 96 10.64 3.79 -25.85
C SER A 96 9.77 4.59 -24.90
N VAL A 97 8.80 3.92 -24.31
CA VAL A 97 8.01 4.44 -23.20
C VAL A 97 8.52 3.78 -21.91
N ARG A 98 8.85 4.57 -20.93
CA ARG A 98 9.26 4.11 -19.60
C ARG A 98 8.27 4.64 -18.58
N VAL A 99 7.71 3.74 -17.79
CA VAL A 99 6.86 4.10 -16.64
C VAL A 99 7.76 4.24 -15.43
N GLU A 100 7.64 5.35 -14.71
CA GLU A 100 8.40 5.62 -13.49
C GLU A 100 7.46 5.96 -12.34
N PRO A 101 7.83 5.62 -11.06
CA PRO A 101 7.03 5.98 -9.91
C PRO A 101 6.97 7.51 -9.74
N VAL A 102 5.78 8.04 -9.46
CA VAL A 102 5.55 9.48 -9.34
C VAL A 102 6.16 10.11 -8.08
N GLY A 103 6.48 9.32 -7.06
CA GLY A 103 7.05 9.83 -5.81
C GLY A 103 6.37 9.31 -4.55
N VAL A 104 6.33 10.17 -3.53
CA VAL A 104 5.56 9.96 -2.31
C VAL A 104 4.09 10.18 -2.63
N SER A 105 3.23 9.27 -2.20
CA SER A 105 1.78 9.36 -2.36
C SER A 105 1.07 9.45 -1.01
N LEU A 106 -0.08 10.13 -0.97
CA LEU A 106 -0.96 10.20 0.19
C LEU A 106 -2.18 9.33 -0.04
N GLY A 107 -2.42 8.36 0.83
CA GLY A 107 -3.61 7.52 0.84
C GLY A 107 -4.55 7.92 1.96
N LEU A 108 -5.79 8.29 1.64
CA LEU A 108 -6.85 8.58 2.62
C LEU A 108 -7.88 7.47 2.57
N THR A 109 -8.22 6.88 3.71
CA THR A 109 -9.20 5.79 3.78
C THR A 109 -10.19 5.96 4.93
N PRO A 110 -11.48 5.69 4.67
CA PRO A 110 -12.53 5.72 5.68
C PRO A 110 -12.59 4.42 6.49
N TRP A 111 -13.51 4.35 7.44
CA TRP A 111 -13.68 3.27 8.40
C TRP A 111 -14.53 2.08 7.92
N ASN A 112 -15.31 2.24 6.84
CA ASN A 112 -16.34 1.24 6.48
C ASN A 112 -15.78 -0.06 5.87
N PHE A 113 -14.59 -0.02 5.26
CA PHE A 113 -13.82 -1.19 4.81
C PHE A 113 -12.36 -1.01 5.21
N PRO A 114 -12.04 -1.17 6.51
CA PRO A 114 -10.76 -0.74 7.08
C PRO A 114 -9.55 -1.56 6.65
N ALA A 115 -9.75 -2.73 6.06
CA ALA A 115 -8.69 -3.52 5.44
C ALA A 115 -8.64 -3.34 3.93
N PHE A 116 -9.79 -3.43 3.26
CA PHE A 116 -9.85 -3.43 1.80
C PHE A 116 -9.51 -2.08 1.18
N LEU A 117 -10.00 -0.98 1.74
CA LEU A 117 -9.72 0.36 1.17
C LEU A 117 -8.25 0.77 1.33
N PRO A 118 -7.57 0.55 2.47
CA PRO A 118 -6.12 0.69 2.53
C PRO A 118 -5.37 -0.19 1.54
N ALA A 119 -5.74 -1.46 1.39
CA ALA A 119 -5.10 -2.35 0.42
C ALA A 119 -5.19 -1.81 -1.02
N ARG A 120 -6.34 -1.27 -1.41
CA ARG A 120 -6.55 -0.63 -2.72
C ARG A 120 -5.72 0.63 -2.96
N LYS A 121 -5.15 1.23 -1.93
CA LYS A 121 -4.19 2.34 -2.03
C LYS A 121 -2.75 1.83 -1.97
N LEU A 122 -2.46 1.00 -0.98
CA LEU A 122 -1.12 0.49 -0.72
C LEU A 122 -0.61 -0.40 -1.87
N ALA A 123 -1.37 -1.42 -2.26
CA ALA A 123 -0.88 -2.42 -3.20
C ALA A 123 -0.48 -1.82 -4.56
N PRO A 124 -1.30 -1.01 -5.27
CA PRO A 124 -0.91 -0.42 -6.54
C PRO A 124 0.21 0.61 -6.40
N ALA A 125 0.23 1.43 -5.35
CA ALA A 125 1.29 2.41 -5.13
C ALA A 125 2.65 1.72 -4.92
N LEU A 126 2.68 0.68 -4.08
CA LEU A 126 3.89 -0.10 -3.81
C LEU A 126 4.34 -0.88 -5.04
N ALA A 127 3.42 -1.49 -5.79
CA ALA A 127 3.71 -2.17 -7.06
C ALA A 127 4.37 -1.20 -8.06
N ALA A 128 3.85 0.02 -8.18
CA ALA A 128 4.41 1.06 -9.05
C ALA A 128 5.78 1.59 -8.59
N GLY A 129 6.18 1.34 -7.33
CA GLY A 129 7.44 1.83 -6.77
C GLY A 129 7.33 3.16 -6.03
N CYS A 130 6.12 3.62 -5.73
CA CYS A 130 5.86 4.78 -4.88
C CYS A 130 5.99 4.43 -3.40
N SER A 131 6.43 5.35 -2.57
CA SER A 131 6.19 5.29 -1.13
C SER A 131 4.84 5.92 -0.80
N MET A 132 4.31 5.64 0.40
CA MET A 132 3.00 6.14 0.79
C MET A 132 2.96 6.58 2.25
N ILE A 133 2.31 7.72 2.49
CA ILE A 133 1.76 8.09 3.78
C ILE A 133 0.29 7.65 3.76
N LEU A 134 -0.08 6.69 4.61
CA LEU A 134 -1.45 6.22 4.73
C LEU A 134 -2.11 6.89 5.93
N LYS A 135 -3.08 7.77 5.67
CA LYS A 135 -4.00 8.23 6.70
C LYS A 135 -5.18 7.26 6.76
N ALA A 136 -5.14 6.33 7.68
CA ALA A 136 -6.28 5.46 7.96
C ALA A 136 -7.28 6.13 8.91
N SER A 137 -8.48 5.53 9.01
CA SER A 137 -9.48 6.04 9.94
C SER A 137 -9.06 5.81 11.39
N GLU A 138 -9.24 6.81 12.21
CA GLU A 138 -9.08 6.77 13.66
C GLU A 138 -10.11 5.87 14.35
N GLU A 139 -11.23 5.57 13.68
CA GLU A 139 -12.28 4.66 14.18
C GLU A 139 -11.89 3.18 14.07
N THR A 140 -10.94 2.85 13.19
CA THR A 140 -10.52 1.45 12.91
C THR A 140 -9.00 1.32 12.84
N PRO A 141 -8.26 1.76 13.88
CA PRO A 141 -6.81 1.85 13.81
C PRO A 141 -6.10 0.50 13.83
N GLY A 142 -6.59 -0.47 14.60
CA GLY A 142 -5.95 -1.77 14.77
C GLY A 142 -5.93 -2.60 13.48
N THR A 143 -6.97 -2.43 12.64
CA THR A 143 -7.01 -3.05 11.31
C THR A 143 -5.91 -2.49 10.41
N ALA A 144 -5.77 -1.17 10.32
CA ALA A 144 -4.74 -0.53 9.52
C ALA A 144 -3.31 -0.88 10.02
N VAL A 145 -3.11 -0.88 11.34
CA VAL A 145 -1.85 -1.32 11.97
C VAL A 145 -1.53 -2.77 11.60
N SER A 146 -2.53 -3.66 11.57
CA SER A 146 -2.33 -5.07 11.21
C SER A 146 -1.83 -5.24 9.77
N LEU A 147 -2.34 -4.45 8.83
CA LEU A 147 -1.90 -4.45 7.43
C LEU A 147 -0.47 -3.93 7.28
N VAL A 148 -0.15 -2.80 7.92
CA VAL A 148 1.19 -2.21 7.85
C VAL A 148 2.23 -3.12 8.51
N ARG A 149 1.88 -3.82 9.59
CA ARG A 149 2.73 -4.86 10.18
C ARG A 149 2.97 -6.04 9.23
N ALA A 150 1.94 -6.49 8.50
CA ALA A 150 2.12 -7.54 7.51
C ALA A 150 3.09 -7.12 6.38
N LEU A 151 3.03 -5.87 5.92
CA LEU A 151 4.00 -5.29 4.98
C LEU A 151 5.42 -5.27 5.56
N SER A 152 5.59 -4.81 6.78
CA SER A 152 6.88 -4.78 7.46
C SER A 152 7.47 -6.19 7.63
N ASP A 153 6.65 -7.16 8.10
CA ASP A 153 7.06 -8.55 8.29
C ASP A 153 7.36 -9.27 6.95
N ALA A 154 6.74 -8.80 5.86
CA ALA A 154 7.06 -9.26 4.50
C ALA A 154 8.43 -8.79 4.01
N GLY A 155 9.03 -7.80 4.67
CA GLY A 155 10.32 -7.23 4.33
C GLY A 155 10.24 -5.92 3.55
N LEU A 156 9.13 -5.19 3.65
CA LEU A 156 9.05 -3.83 3.10
C LEU A 156 10.09 -2.95 3.81
N PRO A 157 10.94 -2.21 3.06
CA PRO A 157 11.92 -1.33 3.67
C PRO A 157 11.26 -0.23 4.52
N GLU A 158 11.95 0.15 5.59
CA GLU A 158 11.52 1.22 6.48
C GLU A 158 11.29 2.53 5.71
N GLY A 159 10.26 3.28 6.11
CA GLY A 159 9.90 4.55 5.49
C GLY A 159 9.08 4.43 4.20
N VAL A 160 8.99 3.26 3.55
CA VAL A 160 8.19 3.09 2.33
C VAL A 160 6.69 3.28 2.59
N VAL A 161 6.21 2.81 3.74
CA VAL A 161 4.84 3.08 4.21
C VAL A 161 4.91 3.72 5.59
N ASN A 162 4.23 4.85 5.74
CA ASN A 162 4.07 5.57 7.01
C ASN A 162 2.58 5.66 7.33
N LEU A 163 2.17 5.12 8.46
CA LEU A 163 0.78 5.14 8.91
C LEU A 163 0.55 6.29 9.88
N VAL A 164 -0.42 7.13 9.57
CA VAL A 164 -0.79 8.28 10.40
C VAL A 164 -2.28 8.27 10.72
N PHE A 165 -2.62 8.78 11.89
CA PHE A 165 -3.98 8.99 12.37
C PHE A 165 -4.18 10.45 12.77
N GLY A 166 -5.41 10.93 12.72
CA GLY A 166 -5.77 12.28 13.12
C GLY A 166 -6.82 12.90 12.21
N VAL A 167 -7.12 14.17 12.45
CA VAL A 167 -8.17 14.91 11.74
C VAL A 167 -7.79 15.05 10.26
N PRO A 168 -8.63 14.54 9.33
CA PRO A 168 -8.28 14.51 7.90
C PRO A 168 -7.93 15.88 7.31
N ALA A 169 -8.69 16.92 7.66
CA ALA A 169 -8.48 18.27 7.14
C ALA A 169 -7.13 18.86 7.58
N GLU A 170 -6.69 18.57 8.81
CA GLU A 170 -5.39 19.02 9.32
C GLU A 170 -4.23 18.29 8.64
N ILE A 171 -4.38 16.97 8.43
CA ILE A 171 -3.36 16.15 7.77
C ILE A 171 -3.18 16.61 6.32
N VAL A 172 -4.28 16.75 5.56
CA VAL A 172 -4.22 17.17 4.15
C VAL A 172 -3.64 18.56 3.98
N LYS A 173 -3.84 19.46 4.96
CA LYS A 173 -3.29 20.82 4.90
C LYS A 173 -1.78 20.85 5.15
N ASN A 174 -1.23 19.89 5.88
CA ASN A 174 0.15 19.90 6.37
C ASN A 174 1.07 18.87 5.66
N ILE A 175 0.55 18.08 4.71
CA ILE A 175 1.30 17.20 3.82
C ILE A 175 1.22 17.71 2.38
#